data_4a03e9773cfcf7a26e9d3558db766d6b
#
_entry.id   4a03e9773cfcf7a26e9d3558db766d6b
#
_cell.length_a   1.000
_cell.length_b   1.000
_cell.length_c   1.000
_cell.angle_alpha   90.00
_cell.angle_beta   90.00
_cell.angle_gamma   90.00
#
_symmetry.space_group_name_H-M   'P 1'
#
loop_
_entity.id
_entity.type
_entity.pdbx_description
1 polymer ?
#
loop_
_entity_poly.entity_id
_entity_poly.type
_entity_poly.pdbx_seq_one_letter_code
_entity_poly.pdbx_strand_id
1 'polypeptide(L)'
;MVEGLLAERGIDLCYETVRCWANKFGPAIAANTRRKRGRADSVWHLDEMVVSINGQRMFMWRAVDKEGEVLDVLVQKRRNKVAALKLLRKLLKNQGAVPKAIVTDGLKSYPPAMKVLGCVDRHQPGRLRDNNRVENSHLPVRRRERKMQRFKSQGQAQRFVSTHSAVYKSFNTQRHLVSRNTMRKFRSAAKAEWNAASAAAA
;
A
#
# COMPACT_ATOMS: atom_id res chain seq x y z
N MET A 1 -19.77 -10.23 -11.69
CA MET A 1 -18.86 -11.19 -11.01
C MET A 1 -18.95 -11.13 -9.49
N VAL A 2 -18.88 -9.96 -8.80
CA VAL A 2 -19.11 -9.88 -7.33
C VAL A 2 -20.59 -10.11 -7.01
N GLU A 3 -21.49 -9.50 -7.76
CA GLU A 3 -22.95 -9.72 -7.65
C GLU A 3 -23.33 -11.20 -7.78
N GLY A 4 -22.82 -11.91 -8.82
CA GLY A 4 -23.08 -13.33 -8.98
C GLY A 4 -22.59 -14.19 -7.80
N LEU A 5 -21.39 -13.88 -7.27
CA LEU A 5 -20.87 -14.57 -6.08
C LEU A 5 -21.69 -14.32 -4.81
N LEU A 6 -22.32 -13.15 -4.70
CA LEU A 6 -23.21 -12.81 -3.59
C LEU A 6 -24.59 -13.48 -3.79
N ALA A 7 -25.14 -13.43 -5.02
CA ALA A 7 -26.40 -14.08 -5.37
C ALA A 7 -26.38 -15.59 -5.12
N GLU A 8 -25.27 -16.29 -5.47
CA GLU A 8 -25.04 -17.71 -5.14
C GLU A 8 -25.13 -18.01 -3.64
N ARG A 9 -25.01 -17.01 -2.79
CA ARG A 9 -25.09 -17.09 -1.32
C ARG A 9 -26.38 -16.51 -0.75
N GLY A 10 -27.38 -16.27 -1.61
CA GLY A 10 -28.67 -15.69 -1.23
C GLY A 10 -28.60 -14.20 -0.87
N ILE A 11 -27.53 -13.50 -1.27
CA ILE A 11 -27.34 -12.07 -1.01
C ILE A 11 -27.57 -11.33 -2.33
N ASP A 12 -28.74 -10.71 -2.47
CA ASP A 12 -29.08 -9.91 -3.65
C ASP A 12 -28.67 -8.45 -3.43
N LEU A 13 -27.56 -8.07 -4.03
CA LEU A 13 -26.97 -6.72 -3.94
C LEU A 13 -26.40 -6.29 -5.28
N CYS A 14 -26.71 -5.07 -5.70
CA CYS A 14 -26.12 -4.50 -6.89
C CYS A 14 -24.67 -4.05 -6.67
N TYR A 15 -23.89 -4.03 -7.74
CA TYR A 15 -22.48 -3.57 -7.76
C TYR A 15 -22.29 -2.21 -7.09
N GLU A 16 -23.21 -1.28 -7.32
CA GLU A 16 -23.12 0.08 -6.77
C GLU A 16 -23.20 0.08 -5.24
N THR A 17 -24.06 -0.75 -4.64
CA THR A 17 -24.12 -0.94 -3.19
C THR A 17 -22.79 -1.42 -2.64
N VAL A 18 -22.20 -2.44 -3.27
CA VAL A 18 -20.87 -2.95 -2.88
C VAL A 18 -19.79 -1.87 -3.01
N ARG A 19 -19.84 -1.06 -4.07
CA ARG A 19 -18.93 0.06 -4.29
C ARG A 19 -19.09 1.14 -3.21
N CYS A 20 -20.31 1.48 -2.85
CA CYS A 20 -20.61 2.43 -1.77
C CYS A 20 -20.07 1.94 -0.43
N TRP A 21 -20.27 0.67 -0.09
CA TRP A 21 -19.73 0.08 1.14
C TRP A 21 -18.21 0.08 1.17
N ALA A 22 -17.56 -0.30 0.07
CA ALA A 22 -16.10 -0.25 -0.04
C ALA A 22 -15.55 1.17 0.18
N ASN A 23 -16.23 2.20 -0.32
CA ASN A 23 -15.85 3.60 -0.12
C ASN A 23 -16.13 4.09 1.32
N LYS A 24 -17.22 3.66 1.93
CA LYS A 24 -17.64 4.06 3.28
C LYS A 24 -16.77 3.38 4.35
N PHE A 25 -16.67 2.09 4.32
CA PHE A 25 -16.04 1.29 5.39
C PHE A 25 -14.55 0.97 5.11
N GLY A 26 -14.15 0.91 3.84
CA GLY A 26 -12.79 0.54 3.44
C GLY A 26 -11.67 1.34 4.13
N PRO A 27 -11.75 2.67 4.24
CA PRO A 27 -10.75 3.47 4.94
C PRO A 27 -10.61 3.12 6.43
N ALA A 28 -11.73 2.90 7.14
CA ALA A 28 -11.74 2.52 8.56
C ALA A 28 -11.15 1.12 8.76
N ILE A 29 -11.57 0.14 7.96
CA ILE A 29 -11.03 -1.22 7.97
C ILE A 29 -9.52 -1.20 7.69
N ALA A 30 -9.07 -0.43 6.70
CA ALA A 30 -7.66 -0.28 6.38
C ALA A 30 -6.85 0.34 7.53
N ALA A 31 -7.40 1.32 8.23
CA ALA A 31 -6.77 1.92 9.41
C ALA A 31 -6.67 0.91 10.56
N ASN A 32 -7.74 0.15 10.83
CA ASN A 32 -7.77 -0.88 11.84
C ASN A 32 -6.76 -2.01 11.55
N THR A 33 -6.69 -2.47 10.31
CA THR A 33 -5.72 -3.47 9.86
C THR A 33 -4.28 -2.98 10.08
N ARG A 34 -3.96 -1.72 9.73
CA ARG A 34 -2.62 -1.16 9.97
C ARG A 34 -2.26 -1.06 11.44
N ARG A 35 -3.21 -0.69 12.30
CA ARG A 35 -2.95 -0.59 13.77
C ARG A 35 -2.59 -1.93 14.40
N LYS A 36 -3.10 -3.04 13.87
CA LYS A 36 -2.82 -4.40 14.37
C LYS A 36 -1.52 -4.99 13.83
N ARG A 37 -0.89 -4.35 12.85
CA ARG A 37 0.40 -4.82 12.32
C ARG A 37 1.49 -4.63 13.35
N GLY A 38 2.43 -5.57 13.38
CA GLY A 38 3.68 -5.44 14.12
C GLY A 38 4.50 -4.24 13.64
N ARG A 39 5.56 -3.93 14.35
CA ARG A 39 6.52 -2.91 13.93
C ARG A 39 7.12 -3.27 12.56
N ALA A 40 7.27 -2.28 11.69
CA ALA A 40 7.96 -2.42 10.43
C ALA A 40 9.43 -2.86 10.66
N ASP A 41 9.98 -3.60 9.71
CA ASP A 41 11.43 -3.85 9.68
C ASP A 41 12.20 -2.53 9.62
N SER A 42 13.43 -2.58 10.11
CA SER A 42 14.30 -1.42 10.24
C SER A 42 14.87 -0.89 8.91
N VAL A 43 14.66 -1.59 7.80
CA VAL A 43 15.09 -1.18 6.44
C VAL A 43 13.87 -0.86 5.59
N TRP A 44 13.81 0.39 5.12
CA TRP A 44 12.71 0.85 4.25
C TRP A 44 13.18 1.04 2.82
N HIS A 45 12.37 0.60 1.87
CA HIS A 45 12.59 0.76 0.43
C HIS A 45 11.56 1.72 -0.12
N LEU A 46 12.01 2.81 -0.75
CA LEU A 46 11.17 3.86 -1.29
C LEU A 46 11.34 3.97 -2.81
N ASP A 47 10.23 4.11 -3.50
CA ASP A 47 10.21 4.34 -4.94
C ASP A 47 8.92 5.05 -5.35
N GLU A 48 8.89 5.59 -6.56
CA GLU A 48 7.70 6.16 -7.13
C GLU A 48 7.43 5.64 -8.54
N MET A 49 6.18 5.38 -8.82
CA MET A 49 5.70 5.01 -10.15
C MET A 49 4.83 6.11 -10.76
N VAL A 50 4.87 6.21 -12.08
CA VAL A 50 3.94 7.06 -12.83
C VAL A 50 2.57 6.40 -12.89
N VAL A 51 1.52 7.17 -12.64
CA VAL A 51 0.10 6.79 -12.81
C VAL A 51 -0.61 7.85 -13.63
N SER A 52 -1.60 7.43 -14.41
CA SER A 52 -2.46 8.37 -15.15
C SER A 52 -3.76 8.57 -14.38
N ILE A 53 -4.08 9.81 -14.05
CA ILE A 53 -5.30 10.19 -13.33
C ILE A 53 -6.04 11.25 -14.14
N ASN A 54 -7.21 10.91 -14.67
CA ASN A 54 -7.98 11.78 -15.57
C ASN A 54 -7.12 12.37 -16.70
N GLY A 55 -6.31 11.52 -17.36
CA GLY A 55 -5.39 11.92 -18.42
C GLY A 55 -4.10 12.63 -17.95
N GLN A 56 -4.02 13.07 -16.71
CA GLN A 56 -2.85 13.77 -16.19
C GLN A 56 -1.82 12.79 -15.60
N ARG A 57 -0.54 13.04 -15.90
CA ARG A 57 0.58 12.32 -15.30
C ARG A 57 0.73 12.70 -13.83
N MET A 58 0.69 11.71 -12.95
CA MET A 58 0.93 11.86 -11.51
C MET A 58 1.92 10.80 -11.03
N PHE A 59 2.40 10.94 -9.80
CA PHE A 59 3.37 10.04 -9.19
C PHE A 59 2.77 9.40 -7.94
N MET A 60 2.85 8.08 -7.88
CA MET A 60 2.50 7.30 -6.71
C MET A 60 3.79 6.92 -5.99
N TRP A 61 4.07 7.59 -4.90
CA TRP A 61 5.19 7.35 -4.00
C TRP A 61 4.83 6.21 -3.06
N ARG A 62 5.71 5.26 -2.91
CA ARG A 62 5.45 4.07 -2.11
C ARG A 62 6.65 3.73 -1.25
N ALA A 63 6.39 3.30 -0.02
CA ALA A 63 7.40 2.76 0.88
C ALA A 63 7.00 1.35 1.30
N VAL A 64 7.97 0.46 1.32
CA VAL A 64 7.83 -0.91 1.82
C VAL A 64 8.99 -1.23 2.76
N ASP A 65 8.81 -2.18 3.66
CA ASP A 65 9.90 -2.71 4.46
C ASP A 65 10.66 -3.82 3.74
N LYS A 66 11.64 -4.40 4.42
CA LYS A 66 12.47 -5.49 3.91
C LYS A 66 11.65 -6.72 3.51
N GLU A 67 10.49 -6.97 4.09
CA GLU A 67 9.60 -8.08 3.75
C GLU A 67 8.62 -7.73 2.62
N GLY A 68 8.68 -6.49 2.11
CA GLY A 68 7.77 -5.96 1.08
C GLY A 68 6.40 -5.60 1.64
N GLU A 69 6.28 -5.43 2.98
CA GLU A 69 5.08 -4.89 3.60
C GLU A 69 4.95 -3.40 3.28
N VAL A 70 3.77 -2.97 2.88
CA VAL A 70 3.55 -1.58 2.51
C VAL A 70 3.40 -0.72 3.75
N LEU A 71 4.38 0.14 3.98
CA LEU A 71 4.41 1.07 5.09
C LEU A 71 3.51 2.27 4.84
N ASP A 72 3.63 2.88 3.65
CA ASP A 72 2.74 3.97 3.24
C ASP A 72 2.73 4.18 1.71
N VAL A 73 1.72 4.91 1.24
CA VAL A 73 1.56 5.31 -0.16
C VAL A 73 1.06 6.74 -0.22
N LEU A 74 1.60 7.53 -1.16
CA LEU A 74 1.21 8.92 -1.37
C LEU A 74 1.11 9.23 -2.86
N VAL A 75 -0.03 9.76 -3.32
CA VAL A 75 -0.23 10.21 -4.70
C VAL A 75 -0.01 11.71 -4.79
N GLN A 76 0.91 12.15 -5.67
CA GLN A 76 1.31 13.55 -5.82
C GLN A 76 1.45 13.94 -7.29
N LYS A 77 1.22 15.22 -7.59
CA LYS A 77 1.40 15.77 -8.95
C LYS A 77 2.86 15.90 -9.35
N ARG A 78 3.75 16.11 -8.40
CA ARG A 78 5.16 16.43 -8.66
C ARG A 78 6.10 15.36 -8.11
N ARG A 79 7.23 15.17 -8.81
CA ARG A 79 8.36 14.33 -8.40
C ARG A 79 9.50 15.22 -7.93
N ASN A 80 9.37 15.78 -6.73
CA ASN A 80 10.32 16.76 -6.20
C ASN A 80 10.56 16.59 -4.69
N LYS A 81 11.49 17.40 -4.13
CA LYS A 81 11.83 17.41 -2.71
C LYS A 81 10.59 17.53 -1.80
N VAL A 82 9.62 18.36 -2.16
CA VAL A 82 8.42 18.60 -1.32
C VAL A 82 7.57 17.31 -1.23
N ALA A 83 7.40 16.59 -2.34
CA ALA A 83 6.68 15.34 -2.36
C ALA A 83 7.41 14.25 -1.57
N ALA A 84 8.74 14.13 -1.73
CA ALA A 84 9.57 13.21 -0.96
C ALA A 84 9.50 13.52 0.55
N LEU A 85 9.61 14.79 0.93
CA LEU A 85 9.51 15.23 2.31
C LEU A 85 8.14 14.90 2.93
N LYS A 86 7.05 15.07 2.16
CA LYS A 86 5.70 14.74 2.62
C LYS A 86 5.54 13.24 2.88
N LEU A 87 6.09 12.38 2.00
CA LEU A 87 6.09 10.93 2.22
C LEU A 87 6.88 10.56 3.47
N LEU A 88 8.12 11.04 3.59
CA LEU A 88 9.01 10.72 4.71
C LEU A 88 8.44 11.18 6.06
N ARG A 89 7.89 12.39 6.15
CA ARG A 89 7.20 12.87 7.37
C ARG A 89 6.04 11.97 7.76
N LYS A 90 5.24 11.58 6.78
CA LYS A 90 4.11 10.67 7.01
C LYS A 90 4.58 9.30 7.50
N LEU A 91 5.63 8.75 6.89
CA LEU A 91 6.23 7.48 7.31
C LEU A 91 6.75 7.54 8.75
N LEU A 92 7.60 8.50 9.08
CA LEU A 92 8.18 8.66 10.41
C LEU A 92 7.09 8.82 11.47
N LYS A 93 6.05 9.64 11.18
CA LYS A 93 4.90 9.81 12.07
C LYS A 93 4.13 8.50 12.28
N ASN A 94 3.84 7.76 11.21
CA ASN A 94 3.00 6.56 11.27
C ASN A 94 3.74 5.36 11.88
N GLN A 95 5.05 5.26 11.68
CA GLN A 95 5.86 4.17 12.21
C GLN A 95 6.37 4.44 13.63
N GLY A 96 6.39 5.72 14.07
CA GLY A 96 6.87 6.12 15.38
C GLY A 96 8.36 5.83 15.63
N ALA A 97 9.12 5.52 14.58
CA ALA A 97 10.54 5.17 14.66
C ALA A 97 11.28 5.61 13.40
N VAL A 98 12.59 5.86 13.55
CA VAL A 98 13.49 6.11 12.42
C VAL A 98 14.10 4.77 12.00
N PRO A 99 14.09 4.41 10.71
CA PRO A 99 14.68 3.16 10.24
C PRO A 99 16.20 3.18 10.34
N LYS A 100 16.84 2.02 10.34
CA LYS A 100 18.30 1.89 10.25
C LYS A 100 18.83 2.28 8.87
N ALA A 101 18.05 1.99 7.82
CA ALA A 101 18.39 2.34 6.45
C ALA A 101 17.15 2.69 5.62
N ILE A 102 17.33 3.62 4.68
CA ILE A 102 16.34 4.03 3.69
C ILE A 102 16.96 3.83 2.31
N VAL A 103 16.52 2.78 1.62
CA VAL A 103 16.97 2.43 0.26
C VAL A 103 16.09 3.14 -0.77
N THR A 104 16.69 3.75 -1.78
CA THR A 104 15.95 4.43 -2.87
C THR A 104 16.62 4.14 -4.23
N ASP A 105 15.93 4.43 -5.32
CA ASP A 105 16.43 4.34 -6.71
C ASP A 105 17.47 5.44 -7.08
N GLY A 106 17.93 6.24 -6.12
CA GLY A 106 18.86 7.33 -6.36
C GLY A 106 18.21 8.63 -6.85
N LEU A 107 16.89 8.77 -6.79
CA LEU A 107 16.20 10.01 -7.13
C LEU A 107 16.74 11.19 -6.29
N LYS A 108 17.19 12.25 -6.98
CA LYS A 108 17.79 13.46 -6.39
C LYS A 108 16.89 14.21 -5.41
N SER A 109 15.60 13.88 -5.32
CA SER A 109 14.65 14.49 -4.38
C SER A 109 14.75 13.96 -2.95
N TYR A 110 15.28 12.74 -2.75
CA TYR A 110 15.36 12.11 -1.43
C TYR A 110 16.43 12.74 -0.52
N PRO A 111 17.70 12.90 -0.94
CA PRO A 111 18.73 13.44 -0.05
C PRO A 111 18.37 14.80 0.57
N PRO A 112 17.91 15.81 -0.19
CA PRO A 112 17.55 17.09 0.39
C PRO A 112 16.29 17.05 1.26
N ALA A 113 15.40 16.06 1.05
CA ALA A 113 14.26 15.86 1.93
C ALA A 113 14.67 15.19 3.26
N MET A 114 15.57 14.21 3.20
CA MET A 114 16.13 13.52 4.38
C MET A 114 17.00 14.45 5.23
N LYS A 115 17.75 15.37 4.60
CA LYS A 115 18.52 16.39 5.31
C LYS A 115 17.63 17.27 6.21
N VAL A 116 16.45 17.66 5.72
CA VAL A 116 15.47 18.43 6.51
C VAL A 116 14.94 17.64 7.72
N LEU A 117 14.95 16.31 7.64
CA LEU A 117 14.45 15.42 8.69
C LEU A 117 15.57 14.86 9.59
N GLY A 118 16.82 15.23 9.36
CA GLY A 118 17.97 14.77 10.15
C GLY A 118 18.26 13.27 10.00
N CYS A 119 17.90 12.66 8.86
CA CYS A 119 18.10 11.23 8.61
C CYS A 119 18.86 10.91 7.30
N VAL A 120 19.65 11.86 6.82
CA VAL A 120 20.42 11.67 5.58
C VAL A 120 21.51 10.60 5.72
N ASP A 121 22.05 10.39 6.89
CA ASP A 121 23.01 9.36 7.26
C ASP A 121 22.44 7.93 7.08
N ARG A 122 21.13 7.80 7.08
CA ARG A 122 20.41 6.55 6.86
C ARG A 122 20.15 6.24 5.38
N HIS A 123 20.44 7.19 4.49
CA HIS A 123 20.17 7.04 3.08
C HIS A 123 21.17 6.11 2.40
N GLN A 124 20.63 5.10 1.75
CA GLN A 124 21.37 4.16 0.91
C GLN A 124 20.82 4.25 -0.52
N PRO A 125 21.41 5.09 -1.39
CA PRO A 125 21.05 5.10 -2.80
C PRO A 125 21.52 3.79 -3.41
N GLY A 126 20.58 2.89 -3.65
CA GLY A 126 20.84 1.57 -4.20
C GLY A 126 20.90 1.58 -5.73
N ARG A 127 21.48 0.52 -6.31
CA ARG A 127 21.29 0.18 -7.71
C ARG A 127 19.86 -0.36 -7.89
N LEU A 128 19.37 -0.40 -9.13
CA LEU A 128 18.02 -0.91 -9.47
C LEU A 128 17.68 -2.24 -8.77
N ARG A 129 18.65 -3.17 -8.67
CA ARG A 129 18.44 -4.47 -8.02
C ARG A 129 18.16 -4.38 -6.52
N ASP A 130 18.71 -3.39 -5.83
CA ASP A 130 18.57 -3.25 -4.38
C ASP A 130 17.16 -2.75 -3.99
N ASN A 131 16.46 -2.12 -4.96
CA ASN A 131 15.12 -1.57 -4.78
C ASN A 131 13.98 -2.43 -5.37
N ASN A 132 14.30 -3.64 -5.88
CA ASN A 132 13.32 -4.57 -6.49
C ASN A 132 12.10 -4.85 -5.59
N ARG A 133 12.24 -4.76 -4.27
CA ARG A 133 11.14 -5.02 -3.33
C ARG A 133 10.00 -4.05 -3.51
N VAL A 134 10.31 -2.76 -3.58
CA VAL A 134 9.29 -1.73 -3.79
C VAL A 134 8.79 -1.75 -5.23
N GLU A 135 9.65 -2.00 -6.22
CA GLU A 135 9.23 -2.16 -7.62
C GLU A 135 8.22 -3.30 -7.78
N ASN A 136 8.49 -4.46 -7.21
CA ASN A 136 7.57 -5.60 -7.20
C ASN A 136 6.24 -5.25 -6.51
N SER A 137 6.27 -4.39 -5.51
CA SER A 137 5.07 -3.93 -4.80
C SER A 137 4.16 -3.06 -5.66
N HIS A 138 4.66 -2.48 -6.77
CA HIS A 138 3.87 -1.72 -7.73
C HIS A 138 3.02 -2.61 -8.65
N LEU A 139 3.45 -3.85 -8.94
CA LEU A 139 2.77 -4.74 -9.88
C LEU A 139 1.29 -4.99 -9.56
N PRO A 140 0.88 -5.29 -8.31
CA PRO A 140 -0.52 -5.47 -7.97
C PRO A 140 -1.36 -4.23 -8.23
N VAL A 141 -0.82 -3.04 -7.95
CA VAL A 141 -1.51 -1.77 -8.18
C VAL A 141 -1.68 -1.51 -9.67
N ARG A 142 -0.62 -1.71 -10.49
CA ARG A 142 -0.70 -1.57 -11.96
C ARG A 142 -1.74 -2.49 -12.59
N ARG A 143 -1.82 -3.74 -12.12
CA ARG A 143 -2.84 -4.70 -12.59
C ARG A 143 -4.25 -4.22 -12.27
N ARG A 144 -4.48 -3.66 -11.09
CA ARG A 144 -5.77 -3.13 -10.68
C ARG A 144 -6.12 -1.83 -11.41
N GLU A 145 -5.18 -0.91 -11.56
CA GLU A 145 -5.33 0.32 -12.33
C GLU A 145 -5.84 0.04 -13.76
N ARG A 146 -5.22 -0.92 -14.44
CA ARG A 146 -5.63 -1.34 -15.80
C ARG A 146 -7.07 -1.88 -15.81
N LYS A 147 -7.41 -2.78 -14.89
CA LYS A 147 -8.76 -3.38 -14.78
C LYS A 147 -9.83 -2.33 -14.42
N MET A 148 -9.49 -1.31 -13.67
CA MET A 148 -10.37 -0.20 -13.29
C MET A 148 -10.44 0.90 -14.36
N GLN A 149 -9.81 0.72 -15.52
CA GLN A 149 -9.75 1.72 -16.57
C GLN A 149 -9.22 3.08 -16.07
N ARG A 150 -8.15 3.02 -15.25
CA ARG A 150 -7.45 4.13 -14.61
C ARG A 150 -8.26 4.84 -13.50
N PHE A 151 -7.59 5.74 -12.81
CA PHE A 151 -8.19 6.55 -11.74
C PHE A 151 -8.83 7.83 -12.32
N LYS A 152 -9.96 8.24 -11.76
CA LYS A 152 -10.69 9.44 -12.19
C LYS A 152 -10.29 10.70 -11.41
N SER A 153 -9.73 10.55 -10.20
CA SER A 153 -9.24 11.67 -9.40
C SER A 153 -8.10 11.25 -8.47
N GLN A 154 -7.29 12.23 -8.03
CA GLN A 154 -6.20 12.00 -7.07
C GLN A 154 -6.73 11.44 -5.74
N GLY A 155 -7.86 11.95 -5.25
CA GLY A 155 -8.49 11.48 -4.01
C GLY A 155 -8.97 10.03 -4.13
N GLN A 156 -9.57 9.64 -5.27
CA GLN A 156 -9.96 8.26 -5.53
C GLN A 156 -8.73 7.34 -5.58
N ALA A 157 -7.68 7.73 -6.29
CA ALA A 157 -6.43 6.97 -6.35
C ALA A 157 -5.83 6.78 -4.95
N GLN A 158 -5.73 7.86 -4.17
CA GLN A 158 -5.17 7.81 -2.81
C GLN A 158 -6.00 6.89 -1.89
N ARG A 159 -7.33 6.99 -1.90
CA ARG A 159 -8.20 6.10 -1.11
C ARG A 159 -8.01 4.64 -1.51
N PHE A 160 -8.07 4.38 -2.82
CA PHE A 160 -7.89 3.02 -3.34
C PHE A 160 -6.55 2.42 -2.93
N VAL A 161 -5.42 3.10 -3.20
CA VAL A 161 -4.10 2.54 -2.90
C VAL A 161 -3.86 2.39 -1.40
N SER A 162 -4.42 3.28 -0.58
CA SER A 162 -4.34 3.18 0.88
C SER A 162 -5.09 1.96 1.40
N THR A 163 -6.32 1.72 0.93
CA THR A 163 -7.14 0.56 1.31
C THR A 163 -6.54 -0.72 0.75
N HIS A 164 -6.22 -0.76 -0.55
CA HIS A 164 -5.63 -1.92 -1.21
C HIS A 164 -4.33 -2.36 -0.55
N SER A 165 -3.44 -1.42 -0.22
CA SER A 165 -2.16 -1.72 0.43
C SER A 165 -2.32 -2.32 1.83
N ALA A 166 -3.37 -1.94 2.56
CA ALA A 166 -3.64 -2.49 3.88
C ALA A 166 -4.16 -3.93 3.83
N VAL A 167 -4.93 -4.27 2.79
CA VAL A 167 -5.68 -5.54 2.75
C VAL A 167 -5.00 -6.58 1.85
N TYR A 168 -4.30 -6.11 0.81
CA TYR A 168 -3.79 -7.01 -0.24
C TYR A 168 -2.93 -8.14 0.30
N LYS A 169 -2.00 -7.85 1.19
CA LYS A 169 -1.04 -8.84 1.68
C LYS A 169 -1.68 -9.88 2.60
N SER A 170 -2.68 -9.48 3.39
CA SER A 170 -3.40 -10.40 4.28
C SER A 170 -4.05 -11.57 3.53
N PHE A 171 -4.47 -11.36 2.27
CA PHE A 171 -5.18 -12.36 1.47
C PHE A 171 -4.39 -12.87 0.26
N ASN A 172 -3.25 -12.26 -0.08
CA ASN A 172 -2.48 -12.62 -1.26
C ASN A 172 -1.24 -13.44 -0.89
N THR A 173 -1.44 -14.64 -0.38
CA THR A 173 -0.37 -15.59 -0.08
C THR A 173 0.14 -16.25 -1.35
N GLN A 174 1.46 -16.43 -1.47
CA GLN A 174 2.09 -17.12 -2.60
C GLN A 174 1.90 -18.62 -2.46
N ARG A 175 0.88 -19.16 -3.13
CA ARG A 175 0.42 -20.56 -3.00
C ARG A 175 1.49 -21.59 -3.31
N HIS A 176 2.41 -21.28 -4.23
CA HIS A 176 3.47 -22.20 -4.68
C HIS A 176 4.63 -22.32 -3.69
N LEU A 177 4.70 -21.43 -2.69
CA LEU A 177 5.78 -21.41 -1.69
C LEU A 177 5.39 -22.07 -0.36
N VAL A 178 4.14 -22.48 -0.18
CA VAL A 178 3.65 -22.99 1.10
C VAL A 178 2.82 -24.28 0.91
N SER A 179 2.89 -25.16 1.91
CA SER A 179 2.07 -26.38 1.93
C SER A 179 0.58 -26.06 2.03
N ARG A 180 -0.28 -27.01 1.65
CA ARG A 180 -1.74 -26.89 1.79
C ARG A 180 -2.15 -26.61 3.24
N ASN A 181 -1.50 -27.25 4.21
CA ASN A 181 -1.80 -27.08 5.62
C ASN A 181 -1.42 -25.66 6.10
N THR A 182 -0.23 -25.19 5.74
CA THR A 182 0.23 -23.81 6.03
C THR A 182 -0.70 -22.78 5.39
N MET A 183 -1.16 -23.02 4.15
CA MET A 183 -2.11 -22.14 3.48
C MET A 183 -3.45 -22.04 4.23
N ARG A 184 -3.95 -23.15 4.79
CA ARG A 184 -5.18 -23.14 5.60
C ARG A 184 -4.99 -22.28 6.86
N LYS A 185 -3.85 -22.43 7.57
CA LYS A 185 -3.51 -21.62 8.76
C LYS A 185 -3.46 -20.13 8.40
N PHE A 186 -2.79 -19.76 7.32
CA PHE A 186 -2.72 -18.36 6.88
C PHE A 186 -4.08 -17.77 6.53
N ARG A 187 -4.94 -18.54 5.86
CA ARG A 187 -6.30 -18.09 5.54
C ARG A 187 -7.17 -17.92 6.79
N SER A 188 -7.06 -18.82 7.75
CA SER A 188 -7.79 -18.70 9.01
C SER A 188 -7.33 -17.49 9.81
N ALA A 189 -6.02 -17.25 9.90
CA ALA A 189 -5.46 -16.06 10.54
C ALA A 189 -5.93 -14.77 9.84
N ALA A 190 -5.80 -14.70 8.51
CA ALA A 190 -6.25 -13.54 7.73
C ALA A 190 -7.76 -13.26 7.90
N LYS A 191 -8.59 -14.31 7.99
CA LYS A 191 -10.02 -14.16 8.26
C LYS A 191 -10.29 -13.63 9.66
N ALA A 192 -9.57 -14.12 10.68
CA ALA A 192 -9.70 -13.63 12.05
C ALA A 192 -9.30 -12.15 12.17
N GLU A 193 -8.17 -11.76 11.56
CA GLU A 193 -7.74 -10.36 11.50
C GLU A 193 -8.76 -9.45 10.77
N TRP A 194 -9.31 -9.94 9.66
CA TRP A 194 -10.34 -9.24 8.91
C TRP A 194 -11.60 -9.02 9.73
N ASN A 195 -12.11 -10.07 10.38
CA ASN A 195 -13.31 -9.98 11.23
C ASN A 195 -13.10 -8.95 12.35
N ALA A 196 -11.93 -8.98 13.00
CA ALA A 196 -11.61 -8.05 14.07
C ALA A 196 -11.41 -6.60 13.58
N ALA A 197 -10.91 -6.40 12.34
CA ALA A 197 -10.76 -5.07 11.75
C ALA A 197 -12.09 -4.50 11.25
N SER A 198 -12.98 -5.35 10.73
CA SER A 198 -14.31 -4.95 10.23
C SER A 198 -15.29 -4.67 11.38
N ALA A 199 -15.31 -5.47 12.43
CA ALA A 199 -16.14 -5.23 13.60
C ALA A 199 -15.86 -3.87 14.27
N ALA A 200 -14.59 -3.44 14.29
CA ALA A 200 -14.22 -2.13 14.83
C ALA A 200 -14.47 -0.95 13.85
N ALA A 201 -14.98 -1.21 12.65
CA ALA A 201 -15.29 -0.21 11.62
C ALA A 201 -16.80 -0.03 11.39
N ALA A 202 -17.63 -0.87 12.02
CA ALA A 202 -19.08 -0.79 12.03
C ALA A 202 -19.54 0.19 13.11
#